data_b3fc9fde5ac6900cb6240451ef09d705
#
_entry.id   b3fc9fde5ac6900cb6240451ef09d705
#
_cell.length_a   1.000
_cell.length_b   1.000
_cell.length_c   1.000
_cell.angle_alpha   90.00
_cell.angle_beta   90.00
_cell.angle_gamma   90.00
#
_symmetry.space_group_name_H-M   'P 1'
#
loop_
_entity.id
_entity.type
_entity.pdbx_description
1 polymer ?
#
loop_
_entity_poly.entity_id
_entity_poly.type
_entity_poly.pdbx_seq_one_letter_code
_entity_poly.pdbx_strand_id
1 'polypeptide(L)'
;GGASGIRANTPEDIKEIKTQVDLPVIGIIKRNYDDCEIYITPTIKEIDELMEAKPEIIALDATISSRPKGQKLDEFFHEIKEKYPDQLLMADCSTIEEALHADELGFDFIGTTMVGYTKQSKDLKIDENDFEILRTILSKVKHPVIAEGNINTPEKLKRVLELGAFCAVVGS
;
A
#
# COMPACT_ATOMS: atom_id res chain seq x y z
N GLY A 1 -16.42 12.81 -7.52
CA GLY A 1 -15.50 13.83 -7.68
C GLY A 1 -14.53 14.07 -6.56
N GLY A 2 -13.45 14.77 -6.87
CA GLY A 2 -12.48 15.17 -5.86
C GLY A 2 -11.40 14.15 -5.54
N ALA A 3 -11.28 13.08 -6.31
CA ALA A 3 -10.22 12.10 -6.11
C ALA A 3 -8.86 12.71 -6.44
N SER A 4 -7.84 12.41 -5.62
CA SER A 4 -6.48 12.91 -5.79
C SER A 4 -5.56 11.88 -6.44
N GLY A 5 -6.03 10.64 -6.62
CA GLY A 5 -5.27 9.55 -7.23
C GLY A 5 -6.14 8.32 -7.37
N ILE A 6 -5.61 7.31 -8.04
CA ILE A 6 -6.34 6.07 -8.33
C ILE A 6 -5.45 4.88 -8.04
N ARG A 7 -5.98 3.86 -7.35
CA ARG A 7 -5.30 2.58 -7.16
C ARG A 7 -5.83 1.61 -8.23
N ALA A 8 -4.93 0.97 -8.97
CA ALA A 8 -5.30 0.12 -10.10
C ALA A 8 -4.46 -1.15 -10.12
N ASN A 9 -5.11 -2.24 -10.51
CA ASN A 9 -4.52 -3.57 -10.65
C ASN A 9 -4.31 -3.85 -12.14
N THR A 10 -3.17 -4.39 -12.48
CA THR A 10 -2.67 -4.78 -13.79
C THR A 10 -2.12 -3.62 -14.63
N PRO A 11 -1.04 -3.90 -15.39
CA PRO A 11 -0.47 -2.90 -16.30
C PRO A 11 -1.47 -2.39 -17.34
N GLU A 12 -2.33 -3.27 -17.85
CA GLU A 12 -3.31 -2.92 -18.87
C GLU A 12 -4.30 -1.87 -18.36
N ASP A 13 -4.83 -2.08 -17.14
CA ASP A 13 -5.77 -1.15 -16.53
C ASP A 13 -5.08 0.17 -16.20
N ILE A 14 -3.83 0.13 -15.73
CA ILE A 14 -3.07 1.35 -15.44
C ILE A 14 -2.89 2.18 -16.70
N LYS A 15 -2.49 1.55 -17.81
CA LYS A 15 -2.30 2.24 -19.09
C LYS A 15 -3.59 2.88 -19.56
N GLU A 16 -4.71 2.16 -19.48
CA GLU A 16 -6.01 2.67 -19.88
C GLU A 16 -6.43 3.88 -19.03
N ILE A 17 -6.30 3.78 -17.72
CA ILE A 17 -6.64 4.85 -16.80
C ILE A 17 -5.82 6.11 -17.11
N LYS A 18 -4.54 5.95 -17.39
CA LYS A 18 -3.65 7.08 -17.69
C LYS A 18 -4.01 7.80 -18.99
N THR A 19 -4.71 7.12 -19.90
CA THR A 19 -5.21 7.79 -21.12
C THR A 19 -6.46 8.63 -20.87
N GLN A 20 -7.19 8.35 -19.78
CA GLN A 20 -8.50 8.95 -19.52
C GLN A 20 -8.46 10.04 -18.43
N VAL A 21 -7.51 9.93 -17.48
CA VAL A 21 -7.42 10.86 -16.37
C VAL A 21 -5.97 11.26 -16.14
N ASP A 22 -5.78 12.50 -15.67
CA ASP A 22 -4.47 13.04 -15.33
C ASP A 22 -4.31 13.05 -13.81
N LEU A 23 -4.41 11.87 -13.20
CA LEU A 23 -4.24 11.67 -11.77
C LEU A 23 -3.12 10.69 -11.50
N PRO A 24 -2.41 10.83 -10.36
CA PRO A 24 -1.42 9.82 -9.98
C PRO A 24 -2.06 8.45 -9.82
N VAL A 25 -1.37 7.42 -10.27
CA VAL A 25 -1.84 6.04 -10.18
C VAL A 25 -0.96 5.25 -9.24
N ILE A 26 -1.59 4.57 -8.28
CA ILE A 26 -0.94 3.57 -7.44
C ILE A 26 -1.18 2.23 -8.14
N GLY A 27 -0.10 1.63 -8.65
CA GLY A 27 -0.18 0.38 -9.40
C GLY A 27 0.11 -0.82 -8.54
N ILE A 28 -0.65 -1.89 -8.74
CA ILE A 28 -0.41 -3.20 -8.11
C ILE A 28 -0.62 -4.29 -9.15
N ILE A 29 -0.10 -5.47 -8.85
CA ILE A 29 -0.49 -6.71 -9.51
C ILE A 29 -0.86 -7.70 -8.44
N LYS A 30 -2.08 -8.22 -8.49
CA LYS A 30 -2.50 -9.32 -7.63
C LYS A 30 -2.14 -10.63 -8.32
N ARG A 31 -1.28 -11.41 -7.70
CA ARG A 31 -0.84 -12.70 -8.23
C ARG A 31 -0.58 -13.68 -7.10
N ASN A 32 -1.21 -14.83 -7.18
CA ASN A 32 -1.06 -15.86 -6.17
C ASN A 32 0.12 -16.78 -6.52
N TYR A 33 0.92 -17.10 -5.51
CA TYR A 33 1.99 -18.09 -5.59
C TYR A 33 1.69 -19.19 -4.57
N ASP A 34 1.93 -20.45 -4.94
CA ASP A 34 1.53 -21.59 -4.12
C ASP A 34 2.24 -21.70 -2.78
N ASP A 35 3.43 -21.12 -2.68
CA ASP A 35 4.31 -21.27 -1.52
C ASP A 35 4.22 -20.15 -0.49
N CYS A 36 3.22 -19.25 -0.64
CA CYS A 36 3.17 -18.08 0.25
C CYS A 36 1.75 -17.52 0.40
N GLU A 37 1.60 -16.61 1.37
CA GLU A 37 0.33 -15.96 1.67
C GLU A 37 0.17 -14.62 0.90
N ILE A 38 1.27 -13.95 0.61
CA ILE A 38 1.26 -12.62 -0.03
C ILE A 38 0.83 -12.72 -1.49
N TYR A 39 -0.06 -11.81 -1.91
CA TYR A 39 -0.54 -11.77 -3.29
C TYR A 39 -0.52 -10.36 -3.92
N ILE A 40 -0.13 -9.31 -3.17
CA ILE A 40 -0.07 -7.95 -3.71
C ILE A 40 1.37 -7.64 -4.11
N THR A 41 1.63 -7.56 -5.41
CA THR A 41 2.93 -7.24 -6.01
C THR A 41 4.05 -8.05 -5.33
N PRO A 42 3.96 -9.40 -5.38
CA PRO A 42 4.75 -10.23 -4.48
C PRO A 42 6.22 -10.38 -4.84
N THR A 43 6.63 -10.19 -6.11
CA THR A 43 8.01 -10.41 -6.53
C THR A 43 8.50 -9.33 -7.49
N ILE A 44 9.80 -9.36 -7.79
CA ILE A 44 10.41 -8.43 -8.75
C ILE A 44 9.79 -8.57 -10.14
N LYS A 45 9.25 -9.75 -10.47
CA LYS A 45 8.57 -9.97 -11.74
C LYS A 45 7.38 -9.03 -11.89
N GLU A 46 6.55 -8.90 -10.85
CA GLU A 46 5.40 -7.98 -10.86
C GLU A 46 5.85 -6.53 -10.91
N ILE A 47 6.94 -6.21 -10.22
CA ILE A 47 7.53 -4.86 -10.28
C ILE A 47 7.93 -4.54 -11.73
N ASP A 48 8.64 -5.45 -12.39
CA ASP A 48 9.08 -5.26 -13.78
C ASP A 48 7.89 -5.04 -14.72
N GLU A 49 6.83 -5.82 -14.54
CA GLU A 49 5.61 -5.69 -15.35
C GLU A 49 4.93 -4.33 -15.12
N LEU A 50 4.88 -3.87 -13.86
CA LEU A 50 4.29 -2.58 -13.53
C LEU A 50 5.09 -1.40 -14.08
N MET A 51 6.41 -1.52 -14.13
CA MET A 51 7.26 -0.46 -14.65
C MET A 51 6.94 -0.12 -16.10
N GLU A 52 6.46 -1.08 -16.88
CA GLU A 52 6.05 -0.85 -18.26
C GLU A 52 4.84 0.10 -18.36
N ALA A 53 3.96 0.09 -17.36
CA ALA A 53 2.78 0.95 -17.32
C ALA A 53 3.06 2.32 -16.69
N LYS A 54 4.23 2.49 -16.06
CA LYS A 54 4.69 3.75 -15.45
C LYS A 54 3.72 4.35 -14.43
N PRO A 55 3.25 3.59 -13.43
CA PRO A 55 2.46 4.20 -12.35
C PRO A 55 3.36 5.14 -11.55
N GLU A 56 2.78 6.18 -10.99
CA GLU A 56 3.54 7.10 -10.15
C GLU A 56 4.03 6.41 -8.88
N ILE A 57 3.21 5.52 -8.32
CA ILE A 57 3.52 4.78 -7.09
C ILE A 57 3.25 3.30 -7.35
N ILE A 58 4.13 2.43 -6.85
CA ILE A 58 3.88 0.99 -6.82
C ILE A 58 3.65 0.59 -5.37
N ALA A 59 2.51 -0.07 -5.10
CA ALA A 59 2.23 -0.62 -3.78
C ALA A 59 2.56 -2.11 -3.74
N LEU A 60 3.08 -2.56 -2.62
CA LEU A 60 3.38 -3.97 -2.40
C LEU A 60 3.08 -4.34 -0.96
N ASP A 61 2.75 -5.60 -0.76
CA ASP A 61 2.53 -6.13 0.59
C ASP A 61 3.81 -6.00 1.40
N ALA A 62 3.74 -5.31 2.51
CA ALA A 62 4.87 -5.07 3.42
C ALA A 62 4.60 -5.68 4.80
N THR A 63 3.76 -6.72 4.84
CA THR A 63 3.46 -7.43 6.08
C THR A 63 4.52 -8.48 6.38
N ILE A 64 4.42 -9.10 7.56
CA ILE A 64 5.28 -10.21 7.94
C ILE A 64 4.82 -11.55 7.36
N SER A 65 3.73 -11.55 6.59
CA SER A 65 3.23 -12.78 5.96
C SER A 65 4.27 -13.36 5.01
N SER A 66 4.16 -14.66 4.73
CA SER A 66 5.17 -15.36 3.92
C SER A 66 5.20 -14.86 2.47
N ARG A 67 6.41 -14.68 1.94
CA ARG A 67 6.65 -14.22 0.57
C ARG A 67 7.15 -15.37 -0.28
N PRO A 68 7.00 -15.29 -1.62
CA PRO A 68 7.48 -16.36 -2.49
C PRO A 68 8.96 -16.66 -2.25
N LYS A 69 9.32 -17.94 -2.24
CA LYS A 69 10.70 -18.43 -2.03
C LYS A 69 11.29 -17.98 -0.69
N GLY A 70 10.45 -17.61 0.28
CA GLY A 70 10.92 -17.18 1.59
C GLY A 70 11.70 -15.87 1.58
N GLN A 71 11.58 -15.06 0.53
CA GLN A 71 12.27 -13.78 0.47
C GLN A 71 11.79 -12.85 1.59
N LYS A 72 12.72 -12.14 2.21
CA LYS A 72 12.37 -11.16 3.24
C LYS A 72 12.04 -9.81 2.61
N LEU A 73 11.18 -9.06 3.28
CA LEU A 73 10.77 -7.73 2.80
C LEU A 73 11.97 -6.81 2.57
N ASP A 74 12.93 -6.83 3.50
CA ASP A 74 14.12 -5.97 3.40
C ASP A 74 14.92 -6.26 2.13
N GLU A 75 15.10 -7.56 1.82
CA GLU A 75 15.80 -7.97 0.60
C GLU A 75 15.04 -7.52 -0.65
N PHE A 76 13.73 -7.69 -0.65
CA PHE A 76 12.87 -7.31 -1.77
C PHE A 76 12.90 -5.79 -1.97
N PHE A 77 12.77 -5.03 -0.89
CA PHE A 77 12.83 -3.56 -0.95
C PHE A 77 14.16 -3.10 -1.57
N HIS A 78 15.28 -3.64 -1.12
CA HIS A 78 16.60 -3.27 -1.65
C HIS A 78 16.75 -3.68 -3.11
N GLU A 79 16.26 -4.86 -3.48
CA GLU A 79 16.27 -5.32 -4.88
C GLU A 79 15.53 -4.34 -5.79
N ILE A 80 14.36 -3.87 -5.36
CA ILE A 80 13.57 -2.90 -6.14
C ILE A 80 14.34 -1.59 -6.27
N LYS A 81 14.88 -1.08 -5.17
CA LYS A 81 15.57 0.21 -5.16
C LYS A 81 16.87 0.18 -5.96
N GLU A 82 17.56 -0.94 -6.01
CA GLU A 82 18.75 -1.10 -6.87
C GLU A 82 18.38 -1.01 -8.34
N LYS A 83 17.27 -1.66 -8.72
CA LYS A 83 16.85 -1.73 -10.12
C LYS A 83 16.12 -0.46 -10.57
N TYR A 84 15.32 0.12 -9.69
CA TYR A 84 14.45 1.26 -9.98
C TYR A 84 14.56 2.31 -8.86
N PRO A 85 15.69 3.00 -8.74
CA PRO A 85 15.94 3.88 -7.59
C PRO A 85 14.99 5.07 -7.47
N ASP A 86 14.37 5.50 -8.58
CA ASP A 86 13.47 6.66 -8.57
C ASP A 86 12.00 6.30 -8.39
N GLN A 87 11.66 5.00 -8.39
CA GLN A 87 10.28 4.58 -8.29
C GLN A 87 9.76 4.77 -6.87
N LEU A 88 8.64 5.48 -6.71
CA LEU A 88 7.98 5.65 -5.42
C LEU A 88 7.28 4.35 -5.02
N LEU A 89 7.46 3.95 -3.77
CA LEU A 89 6.91 2.70 -3.23
C LEU A 89 5.99 2.97 -2.04
N MET A 90 4.85 2.28 -2.02
CA MET A 90 3.90 2.30 -0.93
C MET A 90 3.90 0.94 -0.24
N ALA A 91 3.97 0.94 1.08
CA ALA A 91 3.94 -0.27 1.89
C ALA A 91 2.51 -0.57 2.32
N ASP A 92 1.97 -1.71 1.89
CA ASP A 92 0.66 -2.18 2.36
C ASP A 92 0.86 -2.96 3.66
N CYS A 93 0.42 -2.38 4.77
CA CYS A 93 0.68 -2.90 6.12
C CYS A 93 -0.61 -3.32 6.82
N SER A 94 -0.49 -4.26 7.77
CA SER A 94 -1.61 -4.74 8.57
C SER A 94 -1.48 -4.47 10.06
N THR A 95 -0.28 -4.12 10.55
CA THR A 95 -0.04 -3.83 11.96
C THR A 95 0.80 -2.57 12.12
N ILE A 96 0.79 -2.02 13.33
CA ILE A 96 1.62 -0.86 13.67
C ILE A 96 3.10 -1.20 13.50
N GLU A 97 3.51 -2.39 13.94
CA GLU A 97 4.91 -2.85 13.85
C GLU A 97 5.36 -2.93 12.39
N GLU A 98 4.51 -3.44 11.51
CA GLU A 98 4.82 -3.51 10.07
C GLU A 98 4.97 -2.11 9.48
N ALA A 99 4.09 -1.19 9.87
CA ALA A 99 4.17 0.20 9.41
C ALA A 99 5.48 0.87 9.85
N LEU A 100 5.88 0.66 11.10
CA LEU A 100 7.13 1.20 11.62
C LEU A 100 8.35 0.63 10.89
N HIS A 101 8.33 -0.68 10.61
CA HIS A 101 9.41 -1.32 9.87
C HIS A 101 9.52 -0.77 8.45
N ALA A 102 8.40 -0.63 7.76
CA ALA A 102 8.38 -0.06 6.41
C ALA A 102 8.89 1.38 6.39
N ASP A 103 8.52 2.16 7.40
CA ASP A 103 8.98 3.54 7.55
C ASP A 103 10.51 3.59 7.71
N GLU A 104 11.07 2.71 8.53
CA GLU A 104 12.52 2.61 8.72
C GLU A 104 13.25 2.17 7.45
N LEU A 105 12.65 1.25 6.68
CA LEU A 105 13.24 0.79 5.42
C LEU A 105 13.36 1.90 4.38
N GLY A 106 12.45 2.88 4.45
CA GLY A 106 12.45 3.99 3.51
C GLY A 106 11.36 3.94 2.45
N PHE A 107 10.28 3.21 2.68
CA PHE A 107 9.09 3.31 1.82
C PHE A 107 8.62 4.75 1.78
N ASP A 108 8.22 5.21 0.61
CA ASP A 108 7.78 6.60 0.41
C ASP A 108 6.40 6.87 1.01
N PHE A 109 5.56 5.85 1.07
CA PHE A 109 4.21 5.93 1.65
C PHE A 109 3.95 4.70 2.51
N ILE A 110 3.23 4.92 3.61
CA ILE A 110 2.81 3.84 4.52
C ILE A 110 1.29 3.71 4.40
N GLY A 111 0.81 2.51 4.09
CA GLY A 111 -0.62 2.26 3.89
C GLY A 111 -1.20 1.33 4.94
N THR A 112 -2.47 1.55 5.29
CA THR A 112 -3.22 0.71 6.23
C THR A 112 -4.03 -0.37 5.51
N THR A 113 -3.70 -0.64 4.28
CA THR A 113 -4.45 -1.49 3.34
C THR A 113 -4.80 -2.87 3.89
N MET A 114 -3.87 -3.48 4.59
CA MET A 114 -4.00 -4.88 5.02
C MET A 114 -4.54 -5.07 6.43
N VAL A 115 -4.89 -3.99 7.14
CA VAL A 115 -5.46 -4.10 8.48
C VAL A 115 -6.75 -4.92 8.44
N GLY A 116 -6.77 -6.03 9.18
CA GLY A 116 -7.90 -6.96 9.21
C GLY A 116 -7.81 -8.11 8.20
N TYR A 117 -6.86 -8.07 7.27
CA TYR A 117 -6.75 -9.03 6.17
C TYR A 117 -5.58 -10.01 6.30
N THR A 118 -4.88 -10.01 7.43
CA THR A 118 -3.79 -10.96 7.69
C THR A 118 -4.08 -11.74 8.97
N LYS A 119 -3.37 -12.85 9.18
CA LYS A 119 -3.52 -13.65 10.40
C LYS A 119 -3.23 -12.81 11.65
N GLN A 120 -2.19 -11.99 11.59
CA GLN A 120 -1.76 -11.17 12.72
C GLN A 120 -2.67 -9.98 12.98
N SER A 121 -3.58 -9.65 12.06
CA SER A 121 -4.48 -8.48 12.19
C SER A 121 -5.96 -8.83 12.03
N LYS A 122 -6.32 -10.09 11.98
CA LYS A 122 -7.70 -10.53 11.65
C LYS A 122 -8.80 -9.94 12.55
N ASP A 123 -8.46 -9.61 13.79
CA ASP A 123 -9.43 -9.05 14.75
C ASP A 123 -9.38 -7.53 14.83
N LEU A 124 -8.52 -6.90 14.03
CA LEU A 124 -8.35 -5.46 14.02
C LEU A 124 -9.29 -4.82 13.00
N LYS A 125 -9.80 -3.64 13.32
CA LYS A 125 -10.62 -2.83 12.41
C LYS A 125 -10.03 -1.42 12.38
N ILE A 126 -9.79 -0.91 11.17
CA ILE A 126 -9.11 0.37 11.01
C ILE A 126 -9.91 1.54 11.62
N ASP A 127 -11.24 1.48 11.56
CA ASP A 127 -12.11 2.56 12.06
C ASP A 127 -12.47 2.45 13.53
N GLU A 128 -12.05 1.38 14.21
CA GLU A 128 -12.37 1.18 15.63
C GLU A 128 -11.67 2.22 16.50
N ASN A 129 -12.36 2.66 17.56
CA ASN A 129 -11.84 3.65 18.51
C ASN A 129 -11.33 4.93 17.84
N ASP A 130 -12.13 5.48 16.93
CA ASP A 130 -11.80 6.70 16.18
C ASP A 130 -10.46 6.55 15.45
N PHE A 131 -10.33 5.46 14.68
CA PHE A 131 -9.13 5.18 13.89
C PHE A 131 -7.86 5.12 14.76
N GLU A 132 -7.93 4.42 15.89
CA GLU A 132 -6.81 4.33 16.83
C GLU A 132 -5.52 3.84 16.19
N ILE A 133 -5.59 2.79 15.35
CA ILE A 133 -4.41 2.24 14.67
C ILE A 133 -3.79 3.30 13.77
N LEU A 134 -4.61 3.98 12.98
CA LEU A 134 -4.15 5.05 12.09
C LEU A 134 -3.52 6.20 12.90
N ARG A 135 -4.16 6.63 13.97
CA ARG A 135 -3.63 7.69 14.83
C ARG A 135 -2.26 7.31 15.42
N THR A 136 -2.12 6.05 15.84
CA THR A 136 -0.85 5.56 16.39
C THR A 136 0.23 5.56 15.32
N ILE A 137 -0.07 5.06 14.12
CA ILE A 137 0.89 5.05 13.01
C ILE A 137 1.31 6.49 12.68
N LEU A 138 0.34 7.39 12.53
CA LEU A 138 0.61 8.80 12.21
C LEU A 138 1.51 9.47 13.25
N SER A 139 1.40 9.09 14.50
CA SER A 139 2.21 9.68 15.57
C SER A 139 3.67 9.20 15.57
N LYS A 140 3.96 8.10 14.87
CA LYS A 140 5.27 7.42 14.96
C LYS A 140 6.07 7.40 13.68
N VAL A 141 5.41 7.40 12.52
CA VAL A 141 6.12 7.30 11.23
C VAL A 141 6.50 8.68 10.71
N LYS A 142 7.54 8.72 9.88
CA LYS A 142 8.03 9.95 9.25
C LYS A 142 7.48 10.15 7.86
N HIS A 143 7.17 9.06 7.15
CA HIS A 143 6.67 9.12 5.78
C HIS A 143 5.15 9.35 5.76
N PRO A 144 4.64 9.90 4.66
CA PRO A 144 3.19 10.12 4.51
C PRO A 144 2.41 8.82 4.62
N VAL A 145 1.23 8.90 5.24
CA VAL A 145 0.35 7.74 5.42
C VAL A 145 -0.85 7.84 4.51
N ILE A 146 -1.12 6.76 3.80
CA ILE A 146 -2.32 6.62 2.96
C ILE A 146 -3.29 5.72 3.72
N ALA A 147 -4.44 6.27 4.10
CA ALA A 147 -5.46 5.52 4.82
C ALA A 147 -6.30 4.72 3.82
N GLU A 148 -6.42 3.43 4.07
CA GLU A 148 -7.24 2.53 3.26
C GLU A 148 -7.89 1.50 4.16
N GLY A 149 -9.10 1.08 3.78
CA GLY A 149 -9.88 0.09 4.51
C GLY A 149 -11.07 0.71 5.22
N ASN A 150 -12.26 0.28 4.83
CA ASN A 150 -13.51 0.67 5.46
C ASN A 150 -13.76 2.19 5.54
N ILE A 151 -13.18 2.96 4.63
CA ILE A 151 -13.42 4.41 4.51
C ILE A 151 -14.49 4.59 3.45
N ASN A 152 -15.72 4.33 3.84
CA ASN A 152 -16.86 4.22 2.91
C ASN A 152 -17.93 5.30 3.10
N THR A 153 -17.66 6.31 3.91
CA THR A 153 -18.58 7.44 4.11
C THR A 153 -17.79 8.75 4.03
N PRO A 154 -18.46 9.87 3.65
CA PRO A 154 -17.81 11.18 3.66
C PRO A 154 -17.27 11.57 5.03
N GLU A 155 -17.97 11.19 6.11
CA GLU A 155 -17.54 11.48 7.47
C GLU A 155 -16.24 10.77 7.82
N LYS A 156 -16.09 9.50 7.43
CA LYS A 156 -14.85 8.74 7.66
C LYS A 156 -13.70 9.32 6.85
N LEU A 157 -13.95 9.68 5.58
CA LEU A 157 -12.95 10.32 4.74
C LEU A 157 -12.46 11.61 5.36
N LYS A 158 -13.40 12.47 5.76
CA LYS A 158 -13.07 13.74 6.42
C LYS A 158 -12.22 13.50 7.67
N ARG A 159 -12.62 12.50 8.49
CA ARG A 159 -11.94 12.21 9.75
C ARG A 159 -10.49 11.77 9.54
N VAL A 160 -10.23 10.85 8.60
CA VAL A 160 -8.85 10.39 8.38
C VAL A 160 -7.95 11.53 7.87
N LEU A 161 -8.49 12.43 7.06
CA LEU A 161 -7.74 13.59 6.59
C LEU A 161 -7.46 14.57 7.73
N GLU A 162 -8.45 14.82 8.59
CA GLU A 162 -8.28 15.66 9.78
C GLU A 162 -7.20 15.10 10.71
N LEU A 163 -7.11 13.78 10.83
CA LEU A 163 -6.11 13.13 11.67
C LEU A 163 -4.69 13.25 11.12
N GLY A 164 -4.54 13.59 9.84
CA GLY A 164 -3.23 13.81 9.24
C GLY A 164 -2.84 12.83 8.14
N ALA A 165 -3.76 11.98 7.69
CA ALA A 165 -3.47 11.11 6.54
C ALA A 165 -3.17 11.99 5.32
N PHE A 166 -2.18 11.61 4.54
CA PHE A 166 -1.81 12.30 3.30
C PHE A 166 -2.97 12.25 2.29
N CYS A 167 -3.58 11.08 2.18
CA CYS A 167 -4.79 10.86 1.39
C CYS A 167 -5.46 9.59 1.86
N ALA A 168 -6.60 9.27 1.27
CA ALA A 168 -7.32 8.04 1.57
C ALA A 168 -7.74 7.35 0.29
N VAL A 169 -7.75 6.02 0.31
CA VAL A 169 -8.32 5.21 -0.76
C VAL A 169 -9.73 4.84 -0.37
N VAL A 170 -10.70 5.23 -1.20
CA VAL A 170 -12.12 4.99 -0.98
C VAL A 170 -12.60 3.98 -2.02
N GLY A 171 -13.46 3.10 -1.59
CA GLY A 171 -14.04 2.10 -2.49
C GLY A 171 -13.90 0.70 -1.98
N SER A 172 -14.01 -0.24 -2.87
CA SER A 172 -14.11 -1.67 -2.61
C SER A 172 -13.01 -2.26 -1.77
#